data_7f27c7f98d1af3cad28c56d0c27d2063
#
_entry.id   7f27c7f98d1af3cad28c56d0c27d2063
#
_cell.length_a   1.000
_cell.length_b   1.000
_cell.length_c   1.000
_cell.angle_alpha   90.00
_cell.angle_beta   90.00
_cell.angle_gamma   90.00
#
_symmetry.space_group_name_H-M   'P 1'
#
loop_
_entity.id
_entity.type
_entity.pdbx_description
1 polymer ?
#
loop_
_entity_poly.entity_id
_entity_poly.type
_entity_poly.pdbx_seq_one_letter_code
_entity_poly.pdbx_strand_id
1 'polypeptide(L)'
;MITPDVLLPLWEAHRAALDHPVRTLEIDGRVFDDRPYQLGVINLSRDSSYRESIAHDVPAALYRARRMTIEGAAMIDIGAESTGTNADIVDVDGQLATLLPVIDALLADGLLVSVETYLTDVAVAALEAGAQVINLTGRVDDPALYEAVGRHDAGLILCYTPGETARSDVDVPPVDTMIDEQMTFFRDRLDLVAGCGVDKLWIDPGFGFALNLPDGPDRVRYQTDNLLQSFRFRELGWPVCVTMASAVYLFHDEVRVAETAMAVLALLAKANLLRSHEVARVQPVLDMLEICGPGQTP
;
A
#
# COMPACT_ATOMS: atom_id res chain seq x y z
N MET A 1 1.37 -25.71 3.50
CA MET A 1 1.44 -25.58 2.02
C MET A 1 0.15 -24.91 1.58
N ILE A 2 0.21 -23.88 0.75
CA ILE A 2 -0.99 -23.25 0.18
C ILE A 2 -1.52 -24.19 -0.90
N THR A 3 -2.64 -24.81 -0.64
CA THR A 3 -3.31 -25.78 -1.54
C THR A 3 -4.79 -25.45 -1.63
N PRO A 4 -5.52 -25.94 -2.63
CA PRO A 4 -6.97 -25.79 -2.69
C PRO A 4 -7.69 -26.22 -1.42
N ASP A 5 -7.19 -27.26 -0.75
CA ASP A 5 -7.78 -27.76 0.52
C ASP A 5 -7.65 -26.78 1.68
N VAL A 6 -6.74 -25.80 1.59
CA VAL A 6 -6.60 -24.70 2.56
C VAL A 6 -7.42 -23.48 2.14
N LEU A 7 -7.36 -23.12 0.85
CA LEU A 7 -8.01 -21.90 0.33
C LEU A 7 -9.54 -22.05 0.23
N LEU A 8 -10.04 -23.21 -0.22
CA LEU A 8 -11.48 -23.40 -0.41
C LEU A 8 -12.27 -23.26 0.90
N PRO A 9 -11.90 -23.91 2.02
CA PRO A 9 -12.60 -23.72 3.30
C PRO A 9 -12.53 -22.26 3.79
N LEU A 10 -11.40 -21.57 3.61
CA LEU A 10 -11.26 -20.16 3.97
C LEU A 10 -12.23 -19.28 3.17
N TRP A 11 -12.29 -19.46 1.85
CA TRP A 11 -13.19 -18.70 0.98
C TRP A 11 -14.66 -19.01 1.22
N GLU A 12 -14.99 -20.27 1.51
CA GLU A 12 -16.35 -20.68 1.86
C GLU A 12 -16.79 -20.07 3.19
N ALA A 13 -15.93 -20.08 4.20
CA ALA A 13 -16.21 -19.52 5.52
C ALA A 13 -16.45 -17.99 5.47
N HIS A 14 -15.81 -17.30 4.52
CA HIS A 14 -15.89 -15.84 4.38
C HIS A 14 -16.45 -15.42 3.01
N ARG A 15 -17.38 -16.21 2.47
CA ARG A 15 -17.93 -15.98 1.12
C ARG A 15 -18.53 -14.60 0.94
N ALA A 16 -19.21 -14.08 1.97
CA ALA A 16 -19.81 -12.76 1.94
C ALA A 16 -18.77 -11.65 1.71
N ALA A 17 -17.62 -11.74 2.37
CA ALA A 17 -16.50 -10.82 2.17
C ALA A 17 -15.90 -10.94 0.76
N LEU A 18 -15.67 -12.17 0.33
CA LEU A 18 -15.09 -12.45 -0.99
C LEU A 18 -15.93 -11.88 -2.14
N ASP A 19 -17.26 -11.92 -2.02
CA ASP A 19 -18.20 -11.46 -3.02
C ASP A 19 -18.67 -10.01 -2.77
N HIS A 20 -18.21 -9.37 -1.69
CA HIS A 20 -18.62 -8.01 -1.35
C HIS A 20 -18.06 -6.99 -2.36
N PRO A 21 -18.91 -6.13 -2.95
CA PRO A 21 -18.45 -5.08 -3.84
C PRO A 21 -17.67 -4.02 -3.07
N VAL A 22 -16.66 -3.43 -3.71
CA VAL A 22 -15.94 -2.28 -3.19
C VAL A 22 -16.29 -1.02 -3.97
N ARG A 23 -16.09 0.14 -3.35
CA ARG A 23 -16.33 1.43 -4.00
C ARG A 23 -15.36 1.65 -5.14
N THR A 24 -15.88 2.21 -6.23
CA THR A 24 -15.05 2.81 -7.28
C THR A 24 -14.59 4.18 -6.81
N LEU A 25 -13.30 4.46 -6.96
CA LEU A 25 -12.71 5.75 -6.60
C LEU A 25 -12.34 6.51 -7.87
N GLU A 26 -12.44 7.84 -7.82
CA GLU A 26 -11.97 8.71 -8.88
C GLU A 26 -10.98 9.72 -8.30
N ILE A 27 -9.72 9.65 -8.75
CA ILE A 27 -8.65 10.53 -8.32
C ILE A 27 -8.12 11.28 -9.54
N ASP A 28 -8.27 12.58 -9.56
CA ASP A 28 -7.80 13.44 -10.66
C ASP A 28 -8.23 12.92 -12.06
N GLY A 29 -9.50 12.55 -12.19
CA GLY A 29 -10.08 12.01 -13.43
C GLY A 29 -9.68 10.57 -13.77
N ARG A 30 -8.89 9.89 -12.94
CA ARG A 30 -8.55 8.47 -13.10
C ARG A 30 -9.47 7.61 -12.23
N VAL A 31 -10.03 6.57 -12.85
CA VAL A 31 -10.98 5.66 -12.20
C VAL A 31 -10.25 4.42 -11.70
N PHE A 32 -10.46 4.10 -10.43
CA PHE A 32 -10.02 2.89 -9.74
C PHE A 32 -11.25 2.08 -9.36
N ASP A 33 -11.61 1.13 -10.20
CA ASP A 33 -12.73 0.21 -9.99
C ASP A 33 -12.28 -1.07 -9.24
N ASP A 34 -13.09 -2.13 -9.26
CA ASP A 34 -12.78 -3.40 -8.57
C ASP A 34 -11.70 -4.25 -9.28
N ARG A 35 -10.91 -3.67 -10.20
CA ARG A 35 -9.74 -4.31 -10.81
C ARG A 35 -8.48 -4.02 -10.00
N PRO A 36 -7.43 -4.83 -10.16
CA PRO A 36 -6.13 -4.54 -9.56
C PRO A 36 -5.37 -3.46 -10.34
N TYR A 37 -4.74 -2.55 -9.59
CA TYR A 37 -3.87 -1.48 -10.09
C TYR A 37 -2.51 -1.55 -9.39
N GLN A 38 -1.48 -0.96 -9.99
CA GLN A 38 -0.18 -0.85 -9.35
C GLN A 38 0.10 0.55 -8.85
N LEU A 39 0.62 0.63 -7.61
CA LEU A 39 1.20 1.80 -6.97
C LEU A 39 2.72 1.63 -6.99
N GLY A 40 3.40 2.33 -7.89
CA GLY A 40 4.84 2.23 -8.06
C GLY A 40 5.60 3.01 -6.97
N VAL A 41 6.52 2.35 -6.25
CA VAL A 41 7.23 2.93 -5.11
C VAL A 41 8.57 3.50 -5.52
N ILE A 42 8.83 4.75 -5.15
CA ILE A 42 10.14 5.40 -5.24
C ILE A 42 10.54 5.88 -3.85
N ASN A 43 11.60 5.29 -3.30
CA ASN A 43 12.14 5.69 -2.03
C ASN A 43 13.09 6.89 -2.21
N LEU A 44 12.88 7.97 -1.48
CA LEU A 44 13.77 9.12 -1.44
C LEU A 44 14.71 9.07 -0.23
N SER A 45 14.43 8.17 0.72
CA SER A 45 15.31 7.88 1.86
C SER A 45 16.51 7.04 1.42
N ARG A 46 17.71 7.41 1.90
CA ARG A 46 18.99 6.74 1.52
C ARG A 46 19.17 5.38 2.21
N ASP A 47 18.45 5.14 3.27
CA ASP A 47 18.53 3.95 4.12
C ASP A 47 17.35 2.98 3.93
N SER A 48 16.59 3.14 2.83
CA SER A 48 15.58 2.17 2.44
C SER A 48 16.16 0.77 2.31
N SER A 49 15.46 -0.22 2.84
CA SER A 49 15.82 -1.63 2.72
C SER A 49 15.78 -2.12 1.26
N TYR A 50 14.95 -1.52 0.42
CA TYR A 50 14.88 -1.81 -1.02
C TYR A 50 15.74 -0.82 -1.80
N ARG A 51 17.07 -1.07 -1.83
CA ARG A 51 18.07 -0.13 -2.35
C ARG A 51 17.86 0.24 -3.82
N GLU A 52 17.35 -0.68 -4.63
CA GLU A 52 17.11 -0.47 -6.05
C GLU A 52 16.00 0.55 -6.33
N SER A 53 15.12 0.82 -5.37
CA SER A 53 14.06 1.83 -5.51
C SER A 53 14.49 3.24 -5.08
N ILE A 54 15.71 3.41 -4.55
CA ILE A 54 16.17 4.71 -4.06
C ILE A 54 16.44 5.65 -5.24
N ALA A 55 15.83 6.83 -5.20
CA ALA A 55 16.14 7.95 -6.07
C ALA A 55 16.90 9.01 -5.27
N HIS A 56 18.11 9.35 -5.70
CA HIS A 56 19.01 10.23 -4.96
C HIS A 56 18.78 11.72 -5.26
N ASP A 57 18.04 12.04 -6.31
CA ASP A 57 17.73 13.40 -6.75
C ASP A 57 16.43 13.43 -7.57
N VAL A 58 15.94 14.63 -7.86
CA VAL A 58 14.72 14.87 -8.63
C VAL A 58 14.78 14.25 -10.04
N PRO A 59 15.86 14.41 -10.83
CA PRO A 59 15.97 13.76 -12.14
C PRO A 59 15.87 12.24 -12.07
N ALA A 60 16.48 11.61 -11.07
CA ALA A 60 16.40 10.15 -10.88
C ALA A 60 14.98 9.69 -10.50
N ALA A 61 14.30 10.45 -9.61
CA ALA A 61 12.92 10.19 -9.24
C ALA A 61 11.98 10.30 -10.45
N LEU A 62 12.10 11.38 -11.23
CA LEU A 62 11.29 11.61 -12.43
C LEU A 62 11.54 10.53 -13.49
N TYR A 63 12.80 10.15 -13.73
CA TYR A 63 13.12 9.06 -14.66
C TYR A 63 12.47 7.74 -14.25
N ARG A 64 12.55 7.38 -12.96
CA ARG A 64 11.92 6.15 -12.43
C ARG A 64 10.40 6.21 -12.55
N ALA A 65 9.79 7.33 -12.19
CA ALA A 65 8.34 7.53 -12.24
C ALA A 65 7.80 7.35 -13.67
N ARG A 66 8.42 8.00 -14.67
CA ARG A 66 8.08 7.83 -16.09
C ARG A 66 8.18 6.39 -16.54
N ARG A 67 9.26 5.73 -16.14
CA ARG A 67 9.48 4.33 -16.46
C ARG A 67 8.42 3.44 -15.85
N MET A 68 8.14 3.57 -14.53
CA MET A 68 7.11 2.80 -13.85
C MET A 68 5.72 3.04 -14.46
N THR A 69 5.39 4.26 -14.86
CA THR A 69 4.13 4.57 -15.53
C THR A 69 4.01 3.86 -16.88
N ILE A 70 5.07 3.84 -17.69
CA ILE A 70 5.11 3.08 -18.95
C ILE A 70 4.99 1.57 -18.69
N GLU A 71 5.54 1.09 -17.58
CA GLU A 71 5.51 -0.31 -17.16
C GLU A 71 4.17 -0.73 -16.53
N GLY A 72 3.22 0.21 -16.29
CA GLY A 72 1.86 -0.09 -15.84
C GLY A 72 1.48 0.46 -14.47
N ALA A 73 2.33 1.28 -13.82
CA ALA A 73 1.93 1.96 -12.59
C ALA A 73 0.81 2.96 -12.86
N ALA A 74 -0.28 2.86 -12.12
CA ALA A 74 -1.39 3.80 -12.18
C ALA A 74 -1.11 5.08 -11.38
N MET A 75 -0.25 4.98 -10.36
CA MET A 75 0.10 6.05 -9.43
C MET A 75 1.53 5.83 -8.92
N ILE A 76 2.22 6.91 -8.55
CA ILE A 76 3.58 6.86 -7.99
C ILE A 76 3.53 7.25 -6.53
N ASP A 77 4.07 6.39 -5.67
CA ASP A 77 4.19 6.60 -4.22
C ASP A 77 5.61 6.98 -3.85
N ILE A 78 5.78 8.14 -3.21
CA ILE A 78 7.08 8.65 -2.80
C ILE A 78 7.12 8.82 -1.28
N GLY A 79 8.22 8.39 -0.65
CA GLY A 79 8.45 8.54 0.78
C GLY A 79 9.86 9.03 1.07
N ALA A 80 10.00 9.99 2.00
CA ALA A 80 11.28 10.58 2.39
C ALA A 80 11.89 9.92 3.64
N GLU A 81 11.14 9.07 4.33
CA GLU A 81 11.60 8.31 5.49
C GLU A 81 11.39 6.81 5.26
N SER A 82 12.37 6.00 5.65
CA SER A 82 12.24 4.54 5.60
C SER A 82 11.44 4.02 6.79
N THR A 83 10.53 3.08 6.55
CA THR A 83 9.79 2.37 7.61
C THR A 83 10.62 1.29 8.33
N GLY A 84 11.88 1.09 7.95
CA GLY A 84 12.78 0.16 8.60
C GLY A 84 13.09 0.56 10.04
N THR A 85 13.11 -0.40 10.98
CA THR A 85 13.34 -0.14 12.41
C THR A 85 14.69 0.50 12.73
N ASN A 86 15.70 0.27 11.88
CA ASN A 86 17.06 0.81 12.03
C ASN A 86 17.34 2.04 11.16
N ALA A 87 16.34 2.54 10.45
CA ALA A 87 16.50 3.71 9.60
C ALA A 87 16.50 5.00 10.43
N ASP A 88 17.14 6.05 9.93
CA ASP A 88 17.13 7.37 10.57
C ASP A 88 15.69 7.95 10.59
N ILE A 89 15.38 8.69 11.65
CA ILE A 89 14.14 9.47 11.73
C ILE A 89 14.39 10.78 11.02
N VAL A 90 13.51 11.14 10.09
CA VAL A 90 13.58 12.37 9.34
C VAL A 90 12.47 13.31 9.83
N ASP A 91 12.85 14.48 10.33
CA ASP A 91 11.89 15.48 10.79
C ASP A 91 11.08 16.11 9.64
N VAL A 92 10.09 16.94 9.99
CA VAL A 92 9.19 17.57 9.03
C VAL A 92 9.95 18.35 7.97
N ASP A 93 10.90 19.20 8.39
CA ASP A 93 11.66 20.06 7.47
C ASP A 93 12.51 19.21 6.51
N GLY A 94 13.14 18.15 6.99
CA GLY A 94 13.93 17.21 6.19
C GLY A 94 13.07 16.44 5.18
N GLN A 95 11.88 15.97 5.60
CA GLN A 95 10.95 15.31 4.69
C GLN A 95 10.46 16.29 3.61
N LEU A 96 10.03 17.50 3.98
CA LEU A 96 9.55 18.51 3.04
C LEU A 96 10.62 18.98 2.06
N ALA A 97 11.85 19.20 2.53
CA ALA A 97 12.98 19.57 1.66
C ALA A 97 13.24 18.52 0.57
N THR A 98 12.93 17.24 0.86
CA THR A 98 13.12 16.13 -0.08
C THR A 98 11.89 15.92 -0.97
N LEU A 99 10.68 15.98 -0.40
CA LEU A 99 9.43 15.63 -1.09
C LEU A 99 8.97 16.71 -2.05
N LEU A 100 8.95 18.00 -1.63
CA LEU A 100 8.32 19.06 -2.41
C LEU A 100 8.91 19.23 -3.82
N PRO A 101 10.25 19.24 -4.02
CA PRO A 101 10.81 19.35 -5.37
C PRO A 101 10.48 18.14 -6.27
N VAL A 102 10.29 16.94 -5.67
CA VAL A 102 9.92 15.73 -6.41
C VAL A 102 8.44 15.78 -6.78
N ILE A 103 7.56 16.19 -5.84
CA ILE A 103 6.12 16.38 -6.11
C ILE A 103 5.94 17.33 -7.30
N ASP A 104 6.55 18.51 -7.25
CA ASP A 104 6.47 19.49 -8.35
C ASP A 104 6.88 18.89 -9.70
N ALA A 105 7.98 18.15 -9.73
CA ALA A 105 8.48 17.55 -10.96
C ALA A 105 7.56 16.46 -11.52
N LEU A 106 6.98 15.60 -10.63
CA LEU A 106 6.07 14.55 -11.04
C LEU A 106 4.73 15.11 -11.53
N LEU A 107 4.20 16.14 -10.85
CA LEU A 107 2.97 16.81 -11.25
C LEU A 107 3.13 17.54 -12.58
N ALA A 108 4.26 18.22 -12.80
CA ALA A 108 4.56 18.88 -14.08
C ALA A 108 4.61 17.88 -15.26
N ASP A 109 4.87 16.61 -14.97
CA ASP A 109 4.86 15.51 -15.96
C ASP A 109 3.48 14.82 -16.08
N GLY A 110 2.46 15.31 -15.37
CA GLY A 110 1.09 14.79 -15.39
C GLY A 110 0.92 13.44 -14.72
N LEU A 111 1.81 13.09 -13.77
CA LEU A 111 1.76 11.85 -13.02
C LEU A 111 0.86 12.00 -11.78
N LEU A 112 0.17 10.93 -11.41
CA LEU A 112 -0.59 10.85 -10.17
C LEU A 112 0.37 10.53 -9.02
N VAL A 113 0.37 11.38 -7.98
CA VAL A 113 1.34 11.33 -6.89
C VAL A 113 0.67 10.96 -5.58
N SER A 114 1.18 9.91 -4.94
CA SER A 114 0.93 9.53 -3.56
C SER A 114 2.14 9.87 -2.70
N VAL A 115 1.92 10.35 -1.49
CA VAL A 115 2.98 10.66 -0.53
C VAL A 115 2.83 9.81 0.70
N GLU A 116 3.85 8.98 0.99
CA GLU A 116 3.94 8.17 2.20
C GLU A 116 4.48 9.01 3.35
N THR A 117 3.68 9.15 4.40
CA THR A 117 4.08 9.79 5.67
C THR A 117 3.12 9.44 6.79
N TYR A 118 3.56 9.61 8.04
CA TYR A 118 2.72 9.57 9.25
C TYR A 118 2.70 10.92 9.99
N LEU A 119 3.34 11.96 9.41
CA LEU A 119 3.40 13.30 9.99
C LEU A 119 2.33 14.20 9.37
N THR A 120 1.43 14.73 10.20
CA THR A 120 0.34 15.61 9.74
C THR A 120 0.86 16.79 8.93
N ASP A 121 1.90 17.49 9.42
CA ASP A 121 2.43 18.69 8.74
C ASP A 121 3.01 18.35 7.36
N VAL A 122 3.63 17.17 7.20
CA VAL A 122 4.15 16.70 5.92
C VAL A 122 3.00 16.38 4.97
N ALA A 123 1.96 15.68 5.46
CA ALA A 123 0.80 15.34 4.65
C ALA A 123 0.06 16.58 4.16
N VAL A 124 -0.17 17.56 5.05
CA VAL A 124 -0.81 18.84 4.69
C VAL A 124 0.00 19.59 3.64
N ALA A 125 1.30 19.74 3.84
CA ALA A 125 2.16 20.45 2.89
C ALA A 125 2.26 19.73 1.53
N ALA A 126 2.26 18.39 1.53
CA ALA A 126 2.22 17.60 0.30
C ALA A 126 0.92 17.83 -0.49
N LEU A 127 -0.24 17.85 0.20
CA LEU A 127 -1.54 18.16 -0.40
C LEU A 127 -1.59 19.60 -0.95
N GLU A 128 -1.07 20.58 -0.20
CA GLU A 128 -0.95 21.96 -0.65
C GLU A 128 -0.06 22.11 -1.88
N ALA A 129 0.97 21.27 -2.01
CA ALA A 129 1.82 21.17 -3.19
C ALA A 129 1.16 20.43 -4.37
N GLY A 130 -0.03 19.85 -4.18
CA GLY A 130 -0.83 19.20 -5.22
C GLY A 130 -0.75 17.67 -5.26
N ALA A 131 -0.16 17.01 -4.28
CA ALA A 131 -0.24 15.55 -4.17
C ALA A 131 -1.71 15.12 -4.10
N GLN A 132 -2.08 14.07 -4.83
CA GLN A 132 -3.47 13.65 -4.96
C GLN A 132 -3.83 12.51 -4.01
N VAL A 133 -2.86 11.86 -3.38
CA VAL A 133 -3.08 10.78 -2.41
C VAL A 133 -2.10 10.90 -1.24
N ILE A 134 -2.57 10.64 -0.04
CA ILE A 134 -1.72 10.42 1.14
C ILE A 134 -1.72 8.93 1.49
N ASN A 135 -0.54 8.35 1.56
CA ASN A 135 -0.32 7.00 2.06
C ASN A 135 0.08 7.10 3.55
N LEU A 136 -0.90 6.89 4.44
CA LEU A 136 -0.76 7.15 5.87
C LEU A 136 -0.25 5.91 6.60
N THR A 137 1.04 5.87 6.94
CA THR A 137 1.73 4.73 7.56
C THR A 137 1.90 4.86 9.07
N GLY A 138 0.83 5.30 9.78
CA GLY A 138 0.82 5.47 11.23
C GLY A 138 -0.58 5.59 11.81
N ARG A 139 -0.68 5.38 13.14
CA ARG A 139 -1.90 5.64 13.90
C ARG A 139 -1.99 7.13 14.21
N VAL A 140 -2.48 7.90 13.26
CA VAL A 140 -2.66 9.33 13.43
C VAL A 140 -4.10 9.59 13.87
N ASP A 141 -4.27 10.15 15.09
CA ASP A 141 -5.57 10.55 15.66
C ASP A 141 -5.85 12.04 15.46
N ASP A 142 -5.12 12.68 14.52
CA ASP A 142 -5.23 14.10 14.25
C ASP A 142 -6.27 14.40 13.17
N PRO A 143 -7.46 14.94 13.52
CA PRO A 143 -8.48 15.31 12.55
C PRO A 143 -7.96 16.28 11.47
N ALA A 144 -6.97 17.11 11.76
CA ALA A 144 -6.44 18.09 10.83
C ALA A 144 -5.85 17.43 9.57
N LEU A 145 -5.25 16.24 9.69
CA LEU A 145 -4.80 15.48 8.54
C LEU A 145 -5.98 15.05 7.67
N TYR A 146 -6.99 14.43 8.25
CA TYR A 146 -8.15 13.94 7.52
C TYR A 146 -8.99 15.07 6.90
N GLU A 147 -9.15 16.18 7.63
CA GLU A 147 -9.76 17.40 7.10
C GLU A 147 -8.98 17.98 5.93
N ALA A 148 -7.65 17.93 5.96
CA ALA A 148 -6.84 18.36 4.83
C ALA A 148 -7.06 17.45 3.61
N VAL A 149 -7.06 16.13 3.79
CA VAL A 149 -7.38 15.16 2.71
C VAL A 149 -8.75 15.47 2.11
N GLY A 150 -9.79 15.64 2.94
CA GLY A 150 -11.15 15.97 2.48
C GLY A 150 -11.22 17.31 1.75
N ARG A 151 -10.59 18.38 2.28
CA ARG A 151 -10.57 19.71 1.63
C ARG A 151 -9.90 19.72 0.26
N HIS A 152 -8.87 18.91 0.07
CA HIS A 152 -8.15 18.78 -1.21
C HIS A 152 -8.79 17.77 -2.16
N ASP A 153 -9.92 17.16 -1.80
CA ASP A 153 -10.58 16.10 -2.59
C ASP A 153 -9.63 14.94 -2.93
N ALA A 154 -8.67 14.70 -2.02
CA ALA A 154 -7.58 13.74 -2.21
C ALA A 154 -7.97 12.33 -1.76
N GLY A 155 -7.24 11.33 -2.24
CA GLY A 155 -7.34 9.95 -1.77
C GLY A 155 -6.52 9.71 -0.49
N LEU A 156 -6.93 8.70 0.27
CA LEU A 156 -6.23 8.24 1.45
C LEU A 156 -5.95 6.74 1.35
N ILE A 157 -4.71 6.31 1.50
CA ILE A 157 -4.39 4.93 1.83
C ILE A 157 -4.27 4.88 3.35
N LEU A 158 -5.28 4.28 3.98
CA LEU A 158 -5.35 4.15 5.43
C LEU A 158 -4.70 2.84 5.85
N CYS A 159 -3.50 2.94 6.40
CA CYS A 159 -2.72 1.78 6.78
C CYS A 159 -2.88 1.42 8.26
N TYR A 160 -3.08 0.13 8.53
CA TYR A 160 -2.99 -0.40 9.88
C TYR A 160 -1.53 -0.54 10.28
N THR A 161 -1.20 0.00 11.46
CA THR A 161 0.07 -0.27 12.13
C THR A 161 -0.23 -0.88 13.49
N PRO A 162 0.44 -1.97 13.88
CA PRO A 162 0.16 -2.59 15.18
C PRO A 162 0.54 -1.68 16.36
N GLY A 163 1.51 -0.78 16.18
CA GLY A 163 1.88 0.28 17.11
C GLY A 163 1.52 1.68 16.62
N GLU A 164 2.11 2.71 17.20
CA GLU A 164 1.84 4.12 16.82
C GLU A 164 2.30 4.45 15.40
N THR A 165 3.39 3.86 14.96
CA THR A 165 3.93 4.02 13.60
C THR A 165 4.28 2.66 12.99
N ALA A 166 4.54 2.66 11.70
CA ALA A 166 5.04 1.51 10.95
C ALA A 166 6.37 0.94 11.51
N ARG A 167 7.09 1.71 12.31
CA ARG A 167 8.39 1.34 12.93
C ARG A 167 8.24 0.71 14.31
N SER A 168 7.04 0.67 14.87
CA SER A 168 6.80 0.12 16.21
C SER A 168 7.05 -1.39 16.21
N ASP A 169 7.85 -1.84 17.19
CA ASP A 169 8.15 -3.25 17.41
C ASP A 169 7.14 -3.81 18.44
N VAL A 170 6.20 -4.62 17.96
CA VAL A 170 5.13 -5.19 18.78
C VAL A 170 5.01 -6.69 18.55
N ASP A 171 4.64 -7.41 19.60
CA ASP A 171 4.34 -8.82 19.51
C ASP A 171 3.12 -9.04 18.59
N VAL A 172 3.17 -10.08 17.78
CA VAL A 172 2.09 -10.41 16.86
C VAL A 172 1.16 -11.46 17.45
N PRO A 173 -0.15 -11.19 17.48
CA PRO A 173 -1.14 -12.20 17.86
C PRO A 173 -1.30 -13.24 16.74
N PRO A 174 -2.04 -14.35 16.99
CA PRO A 174 -2.46 -15.26 15.92
C PRO A 174 -3.17 -14.50 14.78
N VAL A 175 -3.06 -15.02 13.54
CA VAL A 175 -3.56 -14.34 12.33
C VAL A 175 -5.03 -13.93 12.43
N ASP A 176 -5.91 -14.83 12.92
CA ASP A 176 -7.35 -14.51 13.04
C ASP A 176 -7.59 -13.37 14.04
N THR A 177 -6.85 -13.34 15.15
CA THR A 177 -6.91 -12.24 16.12
C THR A 177 -6.42 -10.93 15.49
N MET A 178 -5.33 -10.98 14.71
CA MET A 178 -4.82 -9.82 13.99
C MET A 178 -5.87 -9.26 13.01
N ILE A 179 -6.51 -10.12 12.24
CA ILE A 179 -7.56 -9.70 11.30
C ILE A 179 -8.74 -9.05 12.04
N ASP A 180 -9.15 -9.59 13.18
CA ASP A 180 -10.25 -9.04 13.98
C ASP A 180 -9.88 -7.67 14.61
N GLU A 181 -8.63 -7.51 15.06
CA GLU A 181 -8.09 -6.23 15.54
C GLU A 181 -8.05 -5.19 14.40
N GLN A 182 -7.56 -5.58 13.23
CA GLN A 182 -7.54 -4.73 12.03
C GLN A 182 -8.96 -4.33 11.61
N MET A 183 -9.91 -5.26 11.60
CA MET A 183 -11.32 -4.97 11.28
C MET A 183 -11.92 -3.95 12.26
N THR A 184 -11.61 -4.09 13.55
CA THR A 184 -12.07 -3.14 14.59
C THR A 184 -11.45 -1.76 14.35
N PHE A 185 -10.12 -1.71 14.16
CA PHE A 185 -9.40 -0.46 13.86
C PHE A 185 -9.98 0.26 12.64
N PHE A 186 -10.21 -0.46 11.54
CA PHE A 186 -10.74 0.17 10.33
C PHE A 186 -12.17 0.66 10.51
N ARG A 187 -13.05 -0.09 11.20
CA ARG A 187 -14.42 0.39 11.48
C ARG A 187 -14.43 1.70 12.25
N ASP A 188 -13.66 1.76 13.33
CA ASP A 188 -13.56 2.97 14.15
C ASP A 188 -12.98 4.14 13.37
N ARG A 189 -11.97 3.87 12.54
CA ARG A 189 -11.26 4.89 11.79
C ARG A 189 -12.07 5.40 10.58
N LEU A 190 -12.82 4.53 9.92
CA LEU A 190 -13.66 4.91 8.77
C LEU A 190 -14.74 5.94 9.17
N ASP A 191 -15.33 5.82 10.35
CA ASP A 191 -16.31 6.78 10.85
C ASP A 191 -15.68 8.16 11.07
N LEU A 192 -14.48 8.20 11.67
CA LEU A 192 -13.70 9.43 11.86
C LEU A 192 -13.35 10.09 10.51
N VAL A 193 -12.79 9.33 9.60
CA VAL A 193 -12.30 9.79 8.29
C VAL A 193 -13.46 10.32 7.44
N ALA A 194 -14.60 9.61 7.44
CA ALA A 194 -15.82 10.07 6.77
C ALA A 194 -16.36 11.39 7.36
N GLY A 195 -16.29 11.54 8.70
CA GLY A 195 -16.66 12.77 9.39
C GLY A 195 -15.81 13.98 8.99
N CYS A 196 -14.59 13.77 8.51
CA CYS A 196 -13.68 14.78 8.00
C CYS A 196 -13.82 15.03 6.47
N GLY A 197 -14.79 14.40 5.82
CA GLY A 197 -15.09 14.63 4.39
C GLY A 197 -14.22 13.80 3.42
N VAL A 198 -13.52 12.79 3.89
CA VAL A 198 -12.75 11.86 3.02
C VAL A 198 -13.72 10.80 2.47
N ASP A 199 -13.84 10.75 1.15
CA ASP A 199 -14.70 9.81 0.43
C ASP A 199 -13.96 8.92 -0.58
N LYS A 200 -12.62 9.02 -0.64
CA LYS A 200 -11.74 8.27 -1.51
C LYS A 200 -10.66 7.57 -0.68
N LEU A 201 -10.80 6.26 -0.47
CA LEU A 201 -9.97 5.56 0.49
C LEU A 201 -9.64 4.15 0.01
N TRP A 202 -8.39 3.71 0.25
CA TRP A 202 -7.96 2.31 0.26
C TRP A 202 -7.63 1.88 1.68
N ILE A 203 -7.97 0.64 2.01
CA ILE A 203 -7.57 -0.01 3.26
C ILE A 203 -6.28 -0.76 3.04
N ASP A 204 -5.23 -0.49 3.82
CA ASP A 204 -3.99 -1.27 3.81
C ASP A 204 -3.81 -1.98 5.16
N PRO A 205 -3.88 -3.33 5.20
CA PRO A 205 -3.71 -4.11 6.42
C PRO A 205 -2.29 -4.09 7.02
N GLY A 206 -1.32 -3.45 6.36
CA GLY A 206 0.01 -3.24 6.92
C GLY A 206 0.88 -4.48 7.05
N PHE A 207 0.80 -5.43 6.14
CA PHE A 207 1.54 -6.72 6.22
C PHE A 207 3.05 -6.60 6.26
N GLY A 208 3.62 -5.51 5.77
CA GLY A 208 5.05 -5.32 5.63
C GLY A 208 5.75 -4.70 6.84
N PHE A 209 4.99 -4.24 7.84
CA PHE A 209 5.58 -3.51 8.96
C PHE A 209 6.26 -4.40 9.98
N ALA A 210 7.12 -3.75 10.81
CA ALA A 210 7.94 -4.40 11.81
C ALA A 210 7.08 -5.27 12.73
N LEU A 211 7.14 -6.55 12.46
CA LEU A 211 6.57 -7.57 13.32
C LEU A 211 7.72 -8.11 14.16
N ASN A 212 7.52 -8.24 15.45
CA ASN A 212 8.48 -8.87 16.36
C ASN A 212 8.60 -10.39 16.10
N LEU A 213 8.72 -10.73 14.82
CA LEU A 213 9.04 -12.06 14.35
C LEU A 213 10.42 -12.03 13.70
N PRO A 214 11.37 -12.88 14.13
CA PRO A 214 12.65 -13.00 13.47
C PRO A 214 12.47 -13.33 11.97
N ASP A 215 13.40 -12.85 11.15
CA ASP A 215 13.43 -13.26 9.75
C ASP A 215 13.53 -14.78 9.67
N GLY A 216 12.57 -15.39 8.98
CA GLY A 216 12.50 -16.84 8.90
C GLY A 216 11.16 -17.37 8.37
N PRO A 217 11.01 -18.71 8.34
CA PRO A 217 9.82 -19.37 7.83
C PRO A 217 8.53 -18.95 8.54
N ASP A 218 8.58 -18.67 9.84
CA ASP A 218 7.39 -18.32 10.62
C ASP A 218 6.89 -16.91 10.27
N ARG A 219 7.82 -15.94 10.06
CA ARG A 219 7.47 -14.62 9.57
C ARG A 219 6.83 -14.68 8.19
N VAL A 220 7.43 -15.45 7.27
CA VAL A 220 6.88 -15.64 5.92
C VAL A 220 5.48 -16.26 5.97
N ARG A 221 5.31 -17.30 6.81
CA ARG A 221 3.99 -17.94 6.99
C ARG A 221 2.97 -16.94 7.50
N TYR A 222 3.30 -16.21 8.55
CA TYR A 222 2.42 -15.22 9.16
C TYR A 222 2.00 -14.13 8.16
N GLN A 223 2.96 -13.54 7.45
CA GLN A 223 2.69 -12.52 6.44
C GLN A 223 1.84 -13.08 5.28
N THR A 224 2.12 -14.28 4.83
CA THR A 224 1.37 -14.94 3.76
C THR A 224 -0.06 -15.26 4.17
N ASP A 225 -0.26 -15.76 5.39
CA ASP A 225 -1.59 -16.09 5.90
C ASP A 225 -2.44 -14.82 6.09
N ASN A 226 -1.85 -13.71 6.56
CA ASN A 226 -2.50 -12.40 6.61
C ASN A 226 -2.88 -11.92 5.21
N LEU A 227 -1.95 -11.97 4.26
CA LEU A 227 -2.18 -11.55 2.89
C LEU A 227 -3.36 -12.31 2.26
N LEU A 228 -3.38 -13.64 2.42
CA LEU A 228 -4.44 -14.47 1.87
C LEU A 228 -5.83 -14.20 2.47
N GLN A 229 -5.87 -13.63 3.68
CA GLN A 229 -7.11 -13.25 4.35
C GLN A 229 -7.51 -11.79 4.10
N SER A 230 -6.71 -11.00 3.37
CA SER A 230 -6.98 -9.56 3.18
C SER A 230 -8.30 -9.27 2.47
N PHE A 231 -8.84 -10.20 1.68
CA PHE A 231 -10.16 -10.04 1.07
C PHE A 231 -11.29 -9.84 2.10
N ARG A 232 -11.08 -10.24 3.37
CA ARG A 232 -12.06 -10.04 4.45
C ARG A 232 -12.36 -8.56 4.69
N PHE A 233 -11.37 -7.67 4.46
CA PHE A 233 -11.56 -6.22 4.61
C PHE A 233 -12.52 -5.62 3.57
N ARG A 234 -12.82 -6.33 2.49
CA ARG A 234 -13.83 -5.90 1.50
C ARG A 234 -15.23 -5.72 2.11
N GLU A 235 -15.55 -6.42 3.20
CA GLU A 235 -16.79 -6.22 3.95
C GLU A 235 -17.01 -4.77 4.41
N LEU A 236 -15.94 -3.98 4.50
CA LEU A 236 -15.99 -2.56 4.85
C LEU A 236 -16.39 -1.69 3.65
N GLY A 237 -16.53 -2.27 2.45
CA GLY A 237 -16.97 -1.59 1.23
C GLY A 237 -15.89 -0.75 0.55
N TRP A 238 -14.63 -0.85 0.98
CA TRP A 238 -13.50 -0.11 0.43
C TRP A 238 -12.51 -1.03 -0.29
N PRO A 239 -11.83 -0.53 -1.36
CA PRO A 239 -10.79 -1.30 -2.02
C PRO A 239 -9.58 -1.52 -1.09
N VAL A 240 -8.88 -2.65 -1.29
CA VAL A 240 -7.76 -3.09 -0.46
C VAL A 240 -6.44 -2.82 -1.17
N CYS A 241 -5.56 -2.09 -0.49
CA CYS A 241 -4.16 -1.89 -0.87
C CYS A 241 -3.29 -2.91 -0.14
N VAL A 242 -2.27 -3.45 -0.80
CA VAL A 242 -1.30 -4.35 -0.18
C VAL A 242 0.12 -4.05 -0.66
N THR A 243 1.07 -4.15 0.26
CA THR A 243 2.50 -4.01 -0.05
C THR A 243 3.09 -5.35 -0.48
N MET A 244 3.89 -5.34 -1.56
CA MET A 244 4.48 -6.56 -2.14
C MET A 244 5.79 -7.01 -1.49
N ALA A 245 6.39 -6.23 -0.59
CA ALA A 245 7.73 -6.46 -0.04
C ALA A 245 7.85 -7.58 1.01
N SER A 246 7.00 -8.61 0.94
CA SER A 246 7.02 -9.76 1.85
C SER A 246 7.93 -10.88 1.33
N ALA A 247 8.32 -11.80 2.24
CA ALA A 247 9.11 -12.99 1.91
C ALA A 247 10.56 -12.74 1.44
N VAL A 248 11.15 -11.58 1.73
CA VAL A 248 12.57 -11.27 1.42
C VAL A 248 13.52 -12.38 1.90
N TYR A 249 13.24 -12.96 3.07
CA TYR A 249 14.02 -14.06 3.64
C TYR A 249 14.17 -15.27 2.70
N LEU A 250 13.13 -15.61 1.91
CA LEU A 250 13.17 -16.76 1.02
C LEU A 250 13.93 -16.49 -0.28
N PHE A 251 13.95 -15.24 -0.72
CA PHE A 251 14.49 -14.88 -2.03
C PHE A 251 15.91 -14.32 -1.97
N HIS A 252 16.43 -14.01 -0.78
CA HIS A 252 17.79 -13.49 -0.57
C HIS A 252 18.14 -12.37 -1.57
N ASP A 253 19.20 -12.59 -2.38
CA ASP A 253 19.63 -11.62 -3.39
C ASP A 253 18.64 -11.47 -4.56
N GLU A 254 17.71 -12.42 -4.73
CA GLU A 254 16.65 -12.38 -5.74
C GLU A 254 15.34 -11.78 -5.22
N VAL A 255 15.41 -10.91 -4.21
CA VAL A 255 14.25 -10.24 -3.58
C VAL A 255 13.29 -9.59 -4.59
N ARG A 256 13.81 -9.13 -5.73
CA ARG A 256 13.02 -8.54 -6.82
C ARG A 256 12.01 -9.52 -7.44
N VAL A 257 12.25 -10.83 -7.33
CA VAL A 257 11.34 -11.87 -7.81
C VAL A 257 10.22 -12.14 -6.80
N ALA A 258 10.45 -11.81 -5.53
CA ALA A 258 9.48 -12.03 -4.46
C ALA A 258 8.16 -11.32 -4.74
N GLU A 259 8.21 -10.07 -5.24
CA GLU A 259 7.00 -9.29 -5.54
C GLU A 259 6.11 -9.97 -6.58
N THR A 260 6.69 -10.65 -7.57
CA THR A 260 5.91 -11.41 -8.57
C THR A 260 5.12 -12.57 -7.93
N ALA A 261 5.76 -13.31 -7.02
CA ALA A 261 5.10 -14.40 -6.30
C ALA A 261 4.01 -13.87 -5.35
N MET A 262 4.30 -12.79 -4.62
CA MET A 262 3.36 -12.17 -3.71
C MET A 262 2.17 -11.53 -4.45
N ALA A 263 2.38 -10.99 -5.66
CA ALA A 263 1.31 -10.46 -6.49
C ALA A 263 0.25 -11.52 -6.83
N VAL A 264 0.66 -12.75 -7.15
CA VAL A 264 -0.29 -13.85 -7.37
C VAL A 264 -1.17 -14.09 -6.14
N LEU A 265 -0.57 -14.10 -4.95
CA LEU A 265 -1.32 -14.31 -3.69
C LEU A 265 -2.24 -13.13 -3.38
N ALA A 266 -1.76 -11.91 -3.60
CA ALA A 266 -2.55 -10.69 -3.42
C ALA A 266 -3.79 -10.66 -4.33
N LEU A 267 -3.65 -11.10 -5.59
CA LEU A 267 -4.76 -11.17 -6.53
C LEU A 267 -5.75 -12.29 -6.18
N LEU A 268 -5.29 -13.42 -5.66
CA LEU A 268 -6.16 -14.45 -5.09
C LEU A 268 -6.94 -13.94 -3.87
N ALA A 269 -6.34 -13.01 -3.12
CA ALA A 269 -6.97 -12.31 -2.01
C ALA A 269 -7.74 -11.04 -2.45
N LYS A 270 -7.99 -10.85 -3.76
CA LYS A 270 -8.74 -9.71 -4.32
C LYS A 270 -8.23 -8.33 -3.91
N ALA A 271 -6.92 -8.15 -3.81
CA ALA A 271 -6.33 -6.84 -3.63
C ALA A 271 -6.58 -5.95 -4.86
N ASN A 272 -6.90 -4.67 -4.62
CA ASN A 272 -7.23 -3.70 -5.66
C ASN A 272 -6.07 -2.76 -5.99
N LEU A 273 -5.14 -2.54 -5.04
CA LEU A 273 -3.96 -1.71 -5.24
C LEU A 273 -2.72 -2.45 -4.73
N LEU A 274 -1.79 -2.73 -5.63
CA LEU A 274 -0.55 -3.44 -5.33
C LEU A 274 0.60 -2.44 -5.24
N ARG A 275 1.10 -2.18 -4.03
CA ARG A 275 2.23 -1.30 -3.79
C ARG A 275 3.53 -2.05 -4.08
N SER A 276 4.19 -1.70 -5.18
CA SER A 276 5.28 -2.47 -5.80
C SER A 276 6.50 -1.61 -6.12
N HIS A 277 7.71 -2.16 -5.87
CA HIS A 277 8.97 -1.58 -6.35
C HIS A 277 9.36 -2.10 -7.74
N GLU A 278 8.76 -3.23 -8.15
CA GLU A 278 9.09 -3.95 -9.39
C GLU A 278 7.89 -4.00 -10.37
N VAL A 279 7.36 -2.83 -10.70
CA VAL A 279 6.17 -2.67 -11.56
C VAL A 279 6.24 -3.52 -12.83
N ALA A 280 7.37 -3.47 -13.54
CA ALA A 280 7.59 -4.25 -14.77
C ALA A 280 7.50 -5.76 -14.58
N ARG A 281 7.75 -6.27 -13.36
CA ARG A 281 7.68 -7.70 -13.04
C ARG A 281 6.30 -8.12 -12.59
N VAL A 282 5.58 -7.21 -11.96
CA VAL A 282 4.22 -7.45 -11.44
C VAL A 282 3.17 -7.29 -12.56
N GLN A 283 3.36 -6.34 -13.49
CA GLN A 283 2.38 -6.10 -14.57
C GLN A 283 2.01 -7.35 -15.38
N PRO A 284 2.97 -8.19 -15.82
CA PRO A 284 2.60 -9.42 -16.53
C PRO A 284 1.75 -10.40 -15.73
N VAL A 285 1.80 -10.36 -14.39
CA VAL A 285 0.92 -11.18 -13.53
C VAL A 285 -0.51 -10.65 -13.58
N LEU A 286 -0.68 -9.32 -13.54
CA LEU A 286 -1.99 -8.69 -13.67
C LEU A 286 -2.59 -9.02 -15.06
N ASP A 287 -1.82 -8.82 -16.13
CA ASP A 287 -2.24 -9.07 -17.51
C ASP A 287 -2.64 -10.55 -17.71
N MET A 288 -1.85 -11.48 -17.18
CA MET A 288 -2.13 -12.91 -17.25
C MET A 288 -3.47 -13.26 -16.60
N LEU A 289 -3.74 -12.72 -15.41
CA LEU A 289 -4.98 -13.01 -14.70
C LEU A 289 -6.19 -12.33 -15.33
N GLU A 290 -6.03 -11.16 -15.94
CA GLU A 290 -7.07 -10.51 -16.74
C GLU A 290 -7.44 -11.38 -17.96
N ILE A 291 -6.43 -11.88 -18.69
CA ILE A 291 -6.63 -12.78 -19.85
C ILE A 291 -7.32 -14.09 -19.43
N CYS A 292 -6.97 -14.63 -18.27
CA CYS A 292 -7.52 -15.89 -17.76
C CYS A 292 -8.83 -15.71 -16.98
N GLY A 293 -9.31 -14.47 -16.80
CA GLY A 293 -10.52 -14.16 -16.06
C GLY A 293 -11.81 -14.71 -16.68
N PRO A 294 -12.88 -14.89 -15.89
CA PRO A 294 -14.17 -15.38 -16.40
C PRO A 294 -14.76 -14.38 -17.42
N GLY A 295 -15.15 -14.88 -18.58
CA GLY A 295 -15.78 -14.11 -19.65
C GLY A 295 -14.86 -13.75 -20.82
N GLN A 296 -13.59 -14.05 -20.74
CA GLN A 296 -12.66 -13.99 -21.87
C GLN A 296 -12.76 -15.31 -22.66
N THR A 297 -13.42 -15.27 -23.82
CA THR A 297 -13.36 -16.38 -24.80
C THR A 297 -12.15 -16.15 -25.70
N PRO A 298 -11.36 -17.21 -26.03
CA PRO A 298 -10.26 -17.09 -26.97
C PRO A 298 -10.72 -16.72 -28.39
#